data_b27e52d0499cfc5b1588aa571a245943
#
_entry.id   b27e52d0499cfc5b1588aa571a245943
#
_cell.length_a   1.000
_cell.length_b   1.000
_cell.length_c   1.000
_cell.angle_alpha   90.00
_cell.angle_beta   90.00
_cell.angle_gamma   90.00
#
_symmetry.space_group_name_H-M   'P 1'
#
loop_
_entity.id
_entity.type
_entity.pdbx_description
1 polymer ?
#
loop_
_entity_poly.entity_id
_entity_poly.type
_entity_poly.pdbx_seq_one_letter_code
_entity_poly.pdbx_strand_id
1 'polypeptide(L)'
;FGDGGAGHFVKMVHNGIEYAQMQLWAEAAVALLGPAGLAPARAAEVVAAWAKGPAASYLLDATAVVLRAEDLDTGRPLVEIVADRAAHKGTGKWTVEAAAEFGVAVPSIAAAYFARILSAERRPRPGLARPPVTEADPETIVADLAAALPLAMISAYLQGLDLIVAAARARGWDTDPAAVVRVWRAGCIIRADMLTPLAEAVAGRDDVWDALESPFGREAIETGAPALRRLVATLAGAGVPIPGFASVLAHLDGLGAARLGASVIQGQRDLFGDHSFERVDRPGAFHHDWARETAR
;
A
#
# COMPACT_ATOMS: atom_id res chain seq x y z
N PHE A 1 -24.50 -1.53 -4.67
CA PHE A 1 -23.64 -1.26 -3.51
C PHE A 1 -24.44 -0.76 -2.29
N GLY A 2 -25.76 -0.80 -2.30
CA GLY A 2 -26.61 -0.26 -1.25
C GLY A 2 -27.22 1.10 -1.58
N ASP A 3 -28.07 1.58 -0.67
CA ASP A 3 -28.83 2.81 -0.82
C ASP A 3 -28.03 4.08 -0.50
N GLY A 4 -28.60 5.23 -0.83
CA GLY A 4 -28.02 6.53 -0.50
C GLY A 4 -26.66 6.77 -1.15
N GLY A 5 -25.63 7.04 -0.34
CA GLY A 5 -24.27 7.38 -0.78
C GLY A 5 -23.32 6.21 -1.02
N ALA A 6 -23.75 4.93 -0.86
CA ALA A 6 -22.87 3.75 -0.90
C ALA A 6 -22.02 3.67 -2.19
N GLY A 7 -22.62 3.87 -3.35
CA GLY A 7 -21.89 3.85 -4.62
C GLY A 7 -20.82 4.95 -4.74
N HIS A 8 -21.11 6.15 -4.22
CA HIS A 8 -20.13 7.25 -4.19
C HIS A 8 -18.98 6.95 -3.21
N PHE A 9 -19.27 6.34 -2.07
CA PHE A 9 -18.26 5.90 -1.11
C PHE A 9 -17.33 4.86 -1.72
N VAL A 10 -17.89 3.82 -2.35
CA VAL A 10 -17.11 2.81 -3.08
C VAL A 10 -16.24 3.45 -4.16
N LYS A 11 -16.75 4.44 -4.92
CA LYS A 11 -15.94 5.16 -5.91
C LYS A 11 -14.84 6.01 -5.30
N MET A 12 -15.08 6.63 -4.16
CA MET A 12 -14.06 7.38 -3.43
C MET A 12 -12.92 6.45 -2.99
N VAL A 13 -13.25 5.31 -2.39
CA VAL A 13 -12.25 4.31 -1.94
C VAL A 13 -11.51 3.69 -3.12
N HIS A 14 -12.21 3.39 -4.24
CA HIS A 14 -11.56 2.99 -5.48
C HIS A 14 -10.44 3.96 -5.88
N ASN A 15 -10.66 5.27 -5.77
CA ASN A 15 -9.63 6.24 -6.08
C ASN A 15 -8.50 6.25 -5.03
N GLY A 16 -8.78 5.93 -3.78
CA GLY A 16 -7.74 5.71 -2.75
C GLY A 16 -6.85 4.51 -3.08
N ILE A 17 -7.45 3.39 -3.49
CA ILE A 17 -6.71 2.20 -3.97
C ILE A 17 -5.86 2.57 -5.20
N GLU A 18 -6.41 3.33 -6.14
CA GLU A 18 -5.68 3.84 -7.30
C GLU A 18 -4.41 4.59 -6.89
N TYR A 19 -4.46 5.44 -5.85
CA TYR A 19 -3.29 6.13 -5.33
C TYR A 19 -2.23 5.15 -4.84
N ALA A 20 -2.61 4.15 -4.05
CA ALA A 20 -1.68 3.14 -3.56
C ALA A 20 -1.05 2.33 -4.71
N GLN A 21 -1.87 1.88 -5.67
CA GLN A 21 -1.39 1.15 -6.84
C GLN A 21 -0.40 1.98 -7.66
N MET A 22 -0.73 3.25 -7.96
CA MET A 22 0.18 4.15 -8.70
C MET A 22 1.48 4.39 -7.94
N GLN A 23 1.45 4.51 -6.62
CA GLN A 23 2.64 4.69 -5.80
C GLN A 23 3.56 3.46 -5.86
N LEU A 24 3.01 2.25 -5.77
CA LEU A 24 3.78 1.01 -5.91
C LEU A 24 4.48 0.93 -7.28
N TRP A 25 3.78 1.28 -8.36
CA TRP A 25 4.38 1.31 -9.70
C TRP A 25 5.42 2.42 -9.86
N ALA A 26 5.22 3.58 -9.25
CA ALA A 26 6.21 4.66 -9.25
C ALA A 26 7.48 4.24 -8.49
N GLU A 27 7.34 3.61 -7.32
CA GLU A 27 8.48 3.11 -6.55
C GLU A 27 9.23 1.98 -7.28
N ALA A 28 8.50 1.09 -7.98
CA ALA A 28 9.11 0.09 -8.83
C ALA A 28 9.91 0.74 -9.96
N ALA A 29 9.37 1.76 -10.63
CA ALA A 29 10.11 2.50 -11.66
C ALA A 29 11.36 3.19 -11.09
N VAL A 30 11.27 3.83 -9.92
CA VAL A 30 12.43 4.44 -9.25
C VAL A 30 13.50 3.40 -8.92
N ALA A 31 13.10 2.20 -8.46
CA ALA A 31 14.04 1.11 -8.17
C ALA A 31 14.72 0.58 -9.44
N LEU A 32 13.99 0.47 -10.55
CA LEU A 32 14.53 0.02 -11.83
C LEU A 32 15.50 1.05 -12.44
N LEU A 33 15.12 2.33 -12.44
CA LEU A 33 15.92 3.41 -13.04
C LEU A 33 17.13 3.79 -12.19
N GLY A 34 17.00 3.78 -10.87
CA GLY A 34 18.03 4.17 -9.91
C GLY A 34 18.90 2.98 -9.49
N PRO A 35 18.57 2.26 -8.39
CA PRO A 35 19.40 1.17 -7.87
C PRO A 35 19.72 0.06 -8.88
N ALA A 36 18.76 -0.35 -9.73
CA ALA A 36 19.02 -1.35 -10.76
C ALA A 36 19.73 -0.77 -12.00
N GLY A 37 19.84 0.56 -12.13
CA GLY A 37 20.61 1.23 -13.18
C GLY A 37 20.10 0.99 -14.61
N LEU A 38 18.82 0.65 -14.79
CA LEU A 38 18.27 0.39 -16.11
C LEU A 38 17.93 1.70 -16.83
N ALA A 39 18.24 1.76 -18.12
CA ALA A 39 17.71 2.83 -18.98
C ALA A 39 16.18 2.73 -19.08
N PRO A 40 15.44 3.87 -19.24
CA PRO A 40 13.99 3.90 -19.27
C PRO A 40 13.36 2.89 -20.26
N ALA A 41 13.90 2.79 -21.46
CA ALA A 41 13.44 1.81 -22.47
C ALA A 41 13.57 0.35 -21.95
N ARG A 42 14.69 0.02 -21.31
CA ARG A 42 14.90 -1.31 -20.73
C ARG A 42 13.99 -1.57 -19.54
N ALA A 43 13.79 -0.59 -18.67
CA ALA A 43 12.83 -0.67 -17.57
C ALA A 43 11.41 -0.89 -18.10
N ALA A 44 11.03 -0.24 -19.21
CA ALA A 44 9.74 -0.46 -19.88
C ALA A 44 9.56 -1.89 -20.37
N GLU A 45 10.63 -2.51 -20.95
CA GLU A 45 10.60 -3.90 -21.38
C GLU A 45 10.43 -4.86 -20.19
N VAL A 46 11.14 -4.62 -19.09
CA VAL A 46 11.02 -5.40 -17.86
C VAL A 46 9.60 -5.33 -17.32
N VAL A 47 9.03 -4.12 -17.17
CA VAL A 47 7.64 -3.93 -16.70
C VAL A 47 6.66 -4.61 -17.65
N ALA A 48 6.80 -4.44 -18.96
CA ALA A 48 5.93 -5.08 -19.95
C ALA A 48 5.99 -6.61 -19.91
N ALA A 49 7.13 -7.19 -19.58
CA ALA A 49 7.25 -8.65 -19.43
C ALA A 49 6.40 -9.19 -18.26
N TRP A 50 6.17 -8.41 -17.22
CA TRP A 50 5.34 -8.77 -16.07
C TRP A 50 3.84 -8.81 -16.40
N ALA A 51 3.40 -8.28 -17.56
CA ALA A 51 2.00 -8.37 -18.02
C ALA A 51 1.50 -9.81 -18.26
N LYS A 52 2.41 -10.78 -18.30
CA LYS A 52 2.09 -12.21 -18.40
C LYS A 52 2.03 -12.91 -17.04
N GLY A 53 2.23 -12.16 -15.97
CA GLY A 53 2.32 -12.66 -14.60
C GLY A 53 1.20 -12.15 -13.70
N PRO A 54 1.26 -12.46 -12.41
CA PRO A 54 0.21 -12.13 -11.44
C PRO A 54 0.02 -10.63 -11.19
N ALA A 55 0.94 -9.77 -11.64
CA ALA A 55 0.81 -8.30 -11.55
C ALA A 55 0.12 -7.67 -12.77
N ALA A 56 -0.37 -8.48 -13.73
CA ALA A 56 -1.05 -8.01 -14.94
C ALA A 56 -2.19 -7.05 -14.60
N SER A 57 -2.09 -5.81 -15.09
CA SER A 57 -3.02 -4.73 -14.74
C SER A 57 -2.91 -3.57 -15.73
N TYR A 58 -3.95 -2.76 -15.78
CA TYR A 58 -3.91 -1.53 -16.58
C TYR A 58 -2.77 -0.57 -16.16
N LEU A 59 -2.51 -0.43 -14.87
CA LEU A 59 -1.45 0.46 -14.38
C LEU A 59 -0.05 -0.08 -14.72
N LEU A 60 0.10 -1.40 -14.79
CA LEU A 60 1.32 -2.01 -15.34
C LEU A 60 1.56 -1.56 -16.78
N ASP A 61 0.55 -1.73 -17.65
CA ASP A 61 0.63 -1.34 -19.06
C ASP A 61 0.91 0.16 -19.21
N ALA A 62 0.19 0.99 -18.43
CA ALA A 62 0.40 2.43 -18.41
C ALA A 62 1.82 2.80 -17.99
N THR A 63 2.38 2.13 -16.98
CA THR A 63 3.76 2.35 -16.52
C THR A 63 4.77 2.00 -17.61
N ALA A 64 4.59 0.87 -18.29
CA ALA A 64 5.46 0.48 -19.41
C ALA A 64 5.41 1.50 -20.56
N VAL A 65 4.22 2.05 -20.87
CA VAL A 65 4.04 3.11 -21.88
C VAL A 65 4.77 4.38 -21.46
N VAL A 66 4.59 4.84 -20.21
CA VAL A 66 5.23 6.06 -19.71
C VAL A 66 6.76 5.94 -19.72
N LEU A 67 7.30 4.78 -19.32
CA LEU A 67 8.75 4.54 -19.33
C LEU A 67 9.35 4.48 -20.73
N ARG A 68 8.56 4.06 -21.75
CA ARG A 68 9.01 3.95 -23.15
C ARG A 68 8.88 5.26 -23.89
N ALA A 69 8.02 6.17 -23.45
CA ALA A 69 7.72 7.39 -24.16
C ALA A 69 8.93 8.32 -24.26
N GLU A 70 9.09 8.95 -25.44
CA GLU A 70 10.09 9.96 -25.71
C GLU A 70 9.41 11.33 -25.84
N ASP A 71 10.10 12.36 -25.39
CA ASP A 71 9.70 13.74 -25.57
C ASP A 71 9.91 14.14 -27.04
N LEU A 72 8.87 14.64 -27.68
CA LEU A 72 8.88 14.93 -29.11
C LEU A 72 9.80 16.10 -29.51
N ASP A 73 10.07 17.00 -28.57
CA ASP A 73 10.92 18.17 -28.83
C ASP A 73 12.41 17.88 -28.66
N THR A 74 12.76 17.01 -27.71
CA THR A 74 14.16 16.77 -27.32
C THR A 74 14.68 15.39 -27.69
N GLY A 75 13.78 14.42 -28.00
CA GLY A 75 14.11 13.03 -28.21
C GLY A 75 14.59 12.29 -26.94
N ARG A 76 14.49 12.93 -25.78
CA ARG A 76 14.87 12.30 -24.49
C ARG A 76 13.74 11.48 -23.92
N PRO A 77 14.02 10.50 -23.06
CA PRO A 77 12.96 9.79 -22.33
C PRO A 77 12.02 10.77 -21.62
N LEU A 78 10.72 10.66 -21.87
CA LEU A 78 9.73 11.61 -21.34
C LEU A 78 9.71 11.60 -19.81
N VAL A 79 9.95 10.45 -19.16
CA VAL A 79 10.00 10.32 -17.71
C VAL A 79 11.11 11.16 -17.06
N GLU A 80 12.16 11.54 -17.81
CA GLU A 80 13.23 12.43 -17.36
C GLU A 80 12.89 13.93 -17.52
N ILE A 81 11.89 14.23 -18.35
CA ILE A 81 11.45 15.60 -18.66
C ILE A 81 10.27 16.02 -17.78
N VAL A 82 9.40 15.08 -17.46
CA VAL A 82 8.22 15.33 -16.59
C VAL A 82 8.70 15.77 -15.21
N ALA A 83 8.16 16.89 -14.72
CA ALA A 83 8.46 17.37 -13.38
C ALA A 83 8.00 16.35 -12.32
N ASP A 84 8.88 16.05 -11.37
CA ASP A 84 8.63 15.09 -10.28
C ASP A 84 7.64 15.67 -9.25
N ARG A 85 6.41 15.92 -9.72
CA ARG A 85 5.29 16.45 -8.93
C ARG A 85 3.99 15.79 -9.36
N ALA A 86 3.26 15.23 -8.42
CA ALA A 86 1.97 14.60 -8.67
C ALA A 86 0.83 15.40 -8.03
N ALA A 87 -0.09 15.92 -8.86
CA ALA A 87 -1.29 16.61 -8.39
C ALA A 87 -2.32 15.63 -7.81
N HIS A 88 -3.23 16.14 -6.97
CA HIS A 88 -4.38 15.39 -6.44
C HIS A 88 -5.66 16.24 -6.50
N LYS A 89 -6.82 15.58 -6.66
CA LYS A 89 -8.14 16.22 -6.75
C LYS A 89 -9.01 16.01 -5.49
N GLY A 90 -8.41 15.59 -4.37
CA GLY A 90 -9.09 15.45 -3.08
C GLY A 90 -9.60 14.05 -2.74
N THR A 91 -9.85 13.15 -3.70
CA THR A 91 -10.43 11.81 -3.41
C THR A 91 -9.53 10.94 -2.54
N GLY A 92 -8.21 10.99 -2.73
CA GLY A 92 -7.25 10.30 -1.84
C GLY A 92 -7.29 10.84 -0.40
N LYS A 93 -7.44 12.17 -0.24
CA LYS A 93 -7.65 12.80 1.06
C LYS A 93 -8.90 12.26 1.75
N TRP A 94 -10.03 12.29 1.05
CA TRP A 94 -11.30 11.81 1.61
C TRP A 94 -11.26 10.33 2.00
N THR A 95 -10.53 9.48 1.26
CA THR A 95 -10.35 8.08 1.63
C THR A 95 -9.59 7.94 2.95
N VAL A 96 -8.53 8.74 3.16
CA VAL A 96 -7.76 8.73 4.42
C VAL A 96 -8.59 9.29 5.59
N GLU A 97 -9.35 10.36 5.36
CA GLU A 97 -10.27 10.93 6.35
C GLU A 97 -11.36 9.92 6.76
N ALA A 98 -11.95 9.23 5.78
CA ALA A 98 -12.93 8.18 6.05
C ALA A 98 -12.32 6.99 6.80
N ALA A 99 -11.10 6.61 6.48
CA ALA A 99 -10.41 5.55 7.21
C ALA A 99 -10.21 5.90 8.69
N ALA A 100 -9.86 7.15 8.98
CA ALA A 100 -9.76 7.64 10.35
C ALA A 100 -11.15 7.72 11.04
N GLU A 101 -12.22 8.13 10.32
CA GLU A 101 -13.60 8.17 10.84
C GLU A 101 -14.09 6.77 11.23
N PHE A 102 -13.83 5.76 10.37
CA PHE A 102 -14.32 4.39 10.61
C PHE A 102 -13.34 3.49 11.37
N GLY A 103 -12.18 4.02 11.77
CA GLY A 103 -11.17 3.28 12.55
C GLY A 103 -10.50 2.15 11.76
N VAL A 104 -10.31 2.31 10.45
CA VAL A 104 -9.71 1.31 9.57
C VAL A 104 -8.29 1.70 9.18
N ALA A 105 -7.36 0.74 9.26
CA ALA A 105 -5.97 0.97 8.86
C ALA A 105 -5.81 0.87 7.33
N VAL A 106 -5.47 1.98 6.68
CA VAL A 106 -5.18 2.05 5.25
C VAL A 106 -3.78 2.61 4.97
N PRO A 107 -2.72 2.02 5.55
CA PRO A 107 -1.39 2.65 5.54
C PRO A 107 -0.82 2.86 4.14
N SER A 108 -1.09 1.97 3.17
CA SER A 108 -0.56 2.14 1.81
C SER A 108 -1.28 3.25 1.05
N ILE A 109 -2.58 3.41 1.25
CA ILE A 109 -3.36 4.50 0.67
C ILE A 109 -2.92 5.84 1.29
N ALA A 110 -2.72 5.86 2.60
CA ALA A 110 -2.24 7.04 3.31
C ALA A 110 -0.80 7.41 2.89
N ALA A 111 0.11 6.44 2.81
CA ALA A 111 1.47 6.65 2.35
C ALA A 111 1.52 7.25 0.94
N ALA A 112 0.71 6.72 0.02
CA ALA A 112 0.61 7.24 -1.35
C ALA A 112 0.06 8.68 -1.39
N TYR A 113 -0.95 8.99 -0.58
CA TYR A 113 -1.48 10.34 -0.48
C TYR A 113 -0.44 11.33 0.04
N PHE A 114 0.27 10.98 1.14
CA PHE A 114 1.32 11.85 1.69
C PHE A 114 2.54 11.96 0.80
N ALA A 115 2.91 10.92 0.06
CA ALA A 115 3.97 10.99 -0.95
C ALA A 115 3.65 12.02 -2.04
N ARG A 116 2.38 12.10 -2.50
CA ARG A 116 1.95 13.13 -3.47
C ARG A 116 2.04 14.53 -2.90
N ILE A 117 1.62 14.76 -1.65
CA ILE A 117 1.76 16.06 -0.97
C ILE A 117 3.24 16.43 -0.91
N LEU A 118 4.09 15.50 -0.46
CA LEU A 118 5.53 15.75 -0.38
C LEU A 118 6.14 16.12 -1.74
N SER A 119 5.73 15.44 -2.82
CA SER A 119 6.21 15.74 -4.17
C SER A 119 5.82 17.14 -4.63
N ALA A 120 4.61 17.62 -4.29
CA ALA A 120 4.12 18.95 -4.65
C ALA A 120 4.79 20.07 -3.85
N GLU A 121 5.11 19.82 -2.58
CA GLU A 121 5.68 20.79 -1.65
C GLU A 121 7.21 20.65 -1.50
N ARG A 122 7.83 19.76 -2.26
CA ARG A 122 9.24 19.43 -2.14
C ARG A 122 10.14 20.67 -2.17
N ARG A 123 10.85 20.87 -1.08
CA ARG A 123 11.93 21.85 -0.94
C ARG A 123 13.24 21.09 -0.77
N PRO A 124 14.24 21.28 -1.64
CA PRO A 124 15.52 20.62 -1.50
C PRO A 124 16.12 20.87 -0.12
N ARG A 125 16.59 19.80 0.52
CA ARG A 125 17.32 19.85 1.79
C ARG A 125 18.67 19.16 1.61
N PRO A 126 19.72 19.90 1.22
CA PRO A 126 21.03 19.32 0.88
C PRO A 126 21.60 18.43 1.97
N GLY A 127 21.36 18.74 3.25
CA GLY A 127 21.80 17.92 4.37
C GLY A 127 21.15 16.53 4.48
N LEU A 128 20.02 16.32 3.81
CA LEU A 128 19.33 15.03 3.71
C LEU A 128 19.61 14.31 2.39
N ALA A 129 20.17 15.01 1.41
CA ALA A 129 20.48 14.43 0.11
C ALA A 129 21.54 13.32 0.26
N ARG A 130 21.26 12.16 -0.25
CA ARG A 130 22.18 11.05 -0.40
C ARG A 130 22.00 10.47 -1.79
N PRO A 131 23.05 10.26 -2.57
CA PRO A 131 22.94 9.46 -3.79
C PRO A 131 22.54 8.04 -3.39
N PRO A 132 21.60 7.41 -4.09
CA PRO A 132 21.29 6.00 -3.86
C PRO A 132 22.56 5.16 -4.06
N VAL A 133 22.92 4.39 -3.07
CA VAL A 133 24.07 3.46 -3.14
C VAL A 133 23.57 2.08 -2.74
N THR A 134 23.72 1.11 -3.63
CA THR A 134 23.41 -0.29 -3.32
C THR A 134 24.48 -1.19 -3.91
N GLU A 135 24.81 -2.23 -3.17
CA GLU A 135 25.64 -3.35 -3.64
C GLU A 135 24.78 -4.50 -4.19
N ALA A 136 23.45 -4.34 -4.16
CA ALA A 136 22.53 -5.35 -4.66
C ALA A 136 22.65 -5.49 -6.18
N ASP A 137 22.66 -6.73 -6.64
CA ASP A 137 22.63 -7.06 -8.05
C ASP A 137 21.33 -6.56 -8.69
N PRO A 138 21.38 -5.86 -9.84
CA PRO A 138 20.22 -5.37 -10.56
C PRO A 138 19.16 -6.45 -10.86
N GLU A 139 19.59 -7.67 -11.21
CA GLU A 139 18.68 -8.77 -11.51
C GLU A 139 17.90 -9.20 -10.26
N THR A 140 18.54 -9.16 -9.10
CA THR A 140 17.88 -9.42 -7.81
C THR A 140 16.80 -8.39 -7.51
N ILE A 141 17.04 -7.10 -7.75
CA ILE A 141 16.05 -6.04 -7.57
C ILE A 141 14.86 -6.28 -8.51
N VAL A 142 15.12 -6.60 -9.78
CA VAL A 142 14.07 -6.91 -10.77
C VAL A 142 13.24 -8.12 -10.36
N ALA A 143 13.88 -9.19 -9.89
CA ALA A 143 13.20 -10.39 -9.43
C ALA A 143 12.36 -10.15 -8.17
N ASP A 144 12.90 -9.41 -7.20
CA ASP A 144 12.18 -9.08 -5.97
C ASP A 144 10.98 -8.16 -6.23
N LEU A 145 11.09 -7.20 -7.17
CA LEU A 145 9.96 -6.38 -7.61
C LEU A 145 8.86 -7.24 -8.23
N ALA A 146 9.22 -8.13 -9.17
CA ALA A 146 8.25 -9.01 -9.84
C ALA A 146 7.49 -9.88 -8.85
N ALA A 147 8.16 -10.38 -7.82
CA ALA A 147 7.57 -11.24 -6.81
C ALA A 147 6.77 -10.45 -5.74
N ALA A 148 7.23 -9.26 -5.33
CA ALA A 148 6.62 -8.46 -4.27
C ALA A 148 5.36 -7.69 -4.73
N LEU A 149 5.34 -7.20 -5.97
CA LEU A 149 4.27 -6.36 -6.51
C LEU A 149 2.87 -7.00 -6.38
N PRO A 150 2.63 -8.27 -6.73
CA PRO A 150 1.31 -8.88 -6.61
C PRO A 150 0.77 -8.83 -5.19
N LEU A 151 1.56 -9.20 -4.19
CA LEU A 151 1.16 -9.15 -2.79
C LEU A 151 0.90 -7.70 -2.32
N ALA A 152 1.74 -6.76 -2.73
CA ALA A 152 1.56 -5.35 -2.40
C ALA A 152 0.27 -4.78 -3.02
N MET A 153 -0.06 -5.16 -4.26
CA MET A 153 -1.29 -4.78 -4.94
C MET A 153 -2.52 -5.37 -4.24
N ILE A 154 -2.49 -6.67 -3.88
CA ILE A 154 -3.56 -7.33 -3.12
C ILE A 154 -3.79 -6.62 -1.79
N SER A 155 -2.73 -6.31 -1.04
CA SER A 155 -2.83 -5.57 0.22
C SER A 155 -3.53 -4.22 0.06
N ALA A 156 -3.23 -3.46 -1.00
CA ALA A 156 -3.88 -2.18 -1.27
C ALA A 156 -5.39 -2.34 -1.57
N TYR A 157 -5.79 -3.41 -2.29
CA TYR A 157 -7.21 -3.72 -2.50
C TYR A 157 -7.90 -4.09 -1.19
N LEU A 158 -7.29 -4.95 -0.37
CA LEU A 158 -7.87 -5.39 0.91
C LEU A 158 -8.04 -4.23 1.88
N GLN A 159 -7.09 -3.30 1.97
CA GLN A 159 -7.23 -2.07 2.78
C GLN A 159 -8.46 -1.24 2.36
N GLY A 160 -8.65 -1.07 1.06
CA GLY A 160 -9.83 -0.35 0.56
C GLY A 160 -11.14 -1.11 0.78
N LEU A 161 -11.14 -2.43 0.59
CA LEU A 161 -12.31 -3.28 0.83
C LEU A 161 -12.70 -3.29 2.31
N ASP A 162 -11.73 -3.37 3.21
CA ASP A 162 -11.96 -3.30 4.66
C ASP A 162 -12.63 -1.97 5.04
N LEU A 163 -12.15 -0.85 4.50
CA LEU A 163 -12.80 0.45 4.69
C LEU A 163 -14.23 0.47 4.16
N ILE A 164 -14.50 -0.13 3.00
CA ILE A 164 -15.87 -0.23 2.44
C ILE A 164 -16.77 -1.05 3.35
N VAL A 165 -16.30 -2.18 3.85
CA VAL A 165 -17.06 -3.06 4.77
C VAL A 165 -17.33 -2.36 6.09
N ALA A 166 -16.36 -1.69 6.68
CA ALA A 166 -16.53 -0.94 7.92
C ALA A 166 -17.57 0.19 7.77
N ALA A 167 -17.48 0.95 6.68
CA ALA A 167 -18.46 2.01 6.39
C ALA A 167 -19.86 1.43 6.11
N ALA A 168 -19.95 0.32 5.37
CA ALA A 168 -21.22 -0.37 5.10
C ALA A 168 -21.91 -0.82 6.40
N ARG A 169 -21.17 -1.43 7.30
CA ARG A 169 -21.67 -1.81 8.64
C ARG A 169 -22.16 -0.60 9.43
N ALA A 170 -21.36 0.47 9.49
CA ALA A 170 -21.70 1.68 10.24
C ALA A 170 -22.91 2.45 9.67
N ARG A 171 -23.12 2.38 8.34
CA ARG A 171 -24.18 3.11 7.63
C ARG A 171 -25.41 2.25 7.31
N GLY A 172 -25.39 0.95 7.60
CA GLY A 172 -26.45 0.02 7.27
C GLY A 172 -26.60 -0.24 5.77
N TRP A 173 -25.50 -0.18 5.01
CA TRP A 173 -25.51 -0.50 3.59
C TRP A 173 -25.36 -1.99 3.34
N ASP A 174 -26.17 -2.51 2.42
CA ASP A 174 -26.05 -3.91 1.93
C ASP A 174 -24.98 -3.95 0.82
N THR A 175 -23.72 -3.96 1.22
CA THR A 175 -22.58 -3.93 0.29
C THR A 175 -21.84 -5.27 0.33
N ASP A 176 -21.89 -6.04 -0.75
CA ASP A 176 -21.09 -7.25 -0.95
C ASP A 176 -19.69 -6.89 -1.48
N PRO A 177 -18.60 -7.09 -0.71
CA PRO A 177 -17.25 -6.79 -1.15
C PRO A 177 -16.86 -7.57 -2.42
N ALA A 178 -17.34 -8.79 -2.61
CA ALA A 178 -17.07 -9.55 -3.82
C ALA A 178 -17.74 -8.91 -5.05
N ALA A 179 -18.96 -8.38 -4.91
CA ALA A 179 -19.62 -7.63 -5.98
C ALA A 179 -18.87 -6.35 -6.32
N VAL A 180 -18.33 -5.64 -5.32
CA VAL A 180 -17.48 -4.47 -5.53
C VAL A 180 -16.26 -4.83 -6.37
N VAL A 181 -15.52 -5.87 -5.99
CA VAL A 181 -14.34 -6.33 -6.75
C VAL A 181 -14.70 -6.73 -8.17
N ARG A 182 -15.83 -7.45 -8.37
CA ARG A 182 -16.31 -7.83 -9.71
C ARG A 182 -16.54 -6.64 -10.64
N VAL A 183 -17.02 -5.52 -10.11
CA VAL A 183 -17.20 -4.28 -10.90
C VAL A 183 -15.86 -3.68 -11.33
N TRP A 184 -14.83 -3.79 -10.51
CA TRP A 184 -13.51 -3.23 -10.81
C TRP A 184 -12.69 -4.01 -11.85
N ARG A 185 -13.14 -5.22 -12.24
CA ARG A 185 -12.44 -6.05 -13.24
C ARG A 185 -12.38 -5.42 -14.64
N ALA A 186 -13.29 -4.50 -14.96
CA ALA A 186 -13.32 -3.84 -16.26
C ALA A 186 -13.75 -2.38 -16.17
N GLY A 187 -13.36 -1.58 -17.16
CA GLY A 187 -13.83 -0.20 -17.33
C GLY A 187 -13.26 0.80 -16.31
N CYS A 188 -12.25 0.43 -15.52
CA CYS A 188 -11.64 1.33 -14.55
C CYS A 188 -10.10 1.24 -14.54
N ILE A 189 -9.47 2.20 -13.89
CA ILE A 189 -8.00 2.35 -13.84
C ILE A 189 -7.34 1.25 -12.99
N ILE A 190 -8.02 0.77 -11.96
CA ILE A 190 -7.47 -0.27 -11.06
C ILE A 190 -7.81 -1.71 -11.53
N ARG A 191 -8.25 -1.90 -12.75
CA ARG A 191 -8.50 -3.25 -13.27
C ARG A 191 -7.22 -4.06 -13.35
N ALA A 192 -7.29 -5.31 -12.90
CA ALA A 192 -6.17 -6.25 -12.87
C ALA A 192 -6.69 -7.68 -12.95
N ASP A 193 -5.89 -8.60 -13.47
CA ASP A 193 -6.29 -10.01 -13.61
C ASP A 193 -6.53 -10.69 -12.25
N MET A 194 -5.78 -10.26 -11.21
CA MET A 194 -5.94 -10.74 -9.84
C MET A 194 -7.31 -10.43 -9.22
N LEU A 195 -8.10 -9.52 -9.77
CA LEU A 195 -9.41 -9.18 -9.23
C LEU A 195 -10.43 -10.33 -9.39
N THR A 196 -10.23 -11.25 -10.33
CA THR A 196 -11.10 -12.43 -10.46
C THR A 196 -10.90 -13.38 -9.27
N PRO A 197 -9.71 -13.92 -9.00
CA PRO A 197 -9.50 -14.76 -7.81
C PRO A 197 -9.68 -13.98 -6.48
N LEU A 198 -9.42 -12.68 -6.44
CA LEU A 198 -9.67 -11.87 -5.24
C LEU A 198 -11.17 -11.79 -4.92
N ALA A 199 -12.04 -11.61 -5.93
CA ALA A 199 -13.49 -11.61 -5.72
C ALA A 199 -14.00 -12.94 -5.14
N GLU A 200 -13.42 -14.06 -5.57
CA GLU A 200 -13.72 -15.38 -5.03
C GLU A 200 -13.20 -15.54 -3.60
N ALA A 201 -12.00 -15.01 -3.35
CA ALA A 201 -11.34 -15.09 -2.05
C ALA A 201 -12.04 -14.28 -0.94
N VAL A 202 -12.70 -13.16 -1.27
CA VAL A 202 -13.46 -12.35 -0.29
C VAL A 202 -14.93 -12.74 -0.19
N ALA A 203 -15.45 -13.57 -1.09
CA ALA A 203 -16.86 -13.91 -1.14
C ALA A 203 -17.32 -14.66 0.12
N GLY A 204 -18.38 -14.16 0.76
CA GLY A 204 -19.01 -14.80 1.92
C GLY A 204 -18.14 -14.81 3.18
N ARG A 205 -17.10 -13.98 3.25
CA ARG A 205 -16.25 -13.84 4.43
C ARG A 205 -16.66 -12.64 5.26
N ASP A 206 -16.59 -12.80 6.56
CA ASP A 206 -16.86 -11.71 7.51
C ASP A 206 -15.73 -10.70 7.57
N ASP A 207 -14.49 -11.16 7.38
CA ASP A 207 -13.29 -10.34 7.30
C ASP A 207 -12.66 -10.48 5.91
N VAL A 208 -12.44 -9.37 5.22
CA VAL A 208 -11.83 -9.38 3.88
C VAL A 208 -10.36 -9.83 3.92
N TRP A 209 -9.68 -9.68 5.06
CA TRP A 209 -8.30 -10.14 5.24
C TRP A 209 -8.18 -11.67 5.26
N ASP A 210 -9.27 -12.40 5.55
CA ASP A 210 -9.31 -13.86 5.41
C ASP A 210 -9.07 -14.33 3.95
N ALA A 211 -9.14 -13.42 2.97
CA ALA A 211 -8.74 -13.72 1.60
C ALA A 211 -7.27 -14.17 1.50
N LEU A 212 -6.42 -13.73 2.42
CA LEU A 212 -5.02 -14.16 2.48
C LEU A 212 -4.87 -15.63 2.90
N GLU A 213 -5.87 -16.21 3.54
CA GLU A 213 -5.93 -17.64 3.90
C GLU A 213 -6.46 -18.53 2.76
N SER A 214 -6.92 -17.95 1.65
CA SER A 214 -7.30 -18.69 0.45
C SER A 214 -6.07 -19.27 -0.27
N PRO A 215 -6.22 -20.26 -1.17
CA PRO A 215 -5.09 -20.70 -1.99
C PRO A 215 -4.41 -19.59 -2.76
N PHE A 216 -5.19 -18.65 -3.33
CA PHE A 216 -4.70 -17.45 -4.01
C PHE A 216 -3.89 -16.53 -3.07
N GLY A 217 -4.40 -16.26 -1.87
CA GLY A 217 -3.72 -15.42 -0.90
C GLY A 217 -2.44 -16.03 -0.35
N ARG A 218 -2.46 -17.33 -0.05
CA ARG A 218 -1.26 -18.06 0.43
C ARG A 218 -0.15 -18.08 -0.61
N GLU A 219 -0.47 -18.35 -1.87
CA GLU A 219 0.51 -18.30 -2.96
C GLU A 219 1.15 -16.91 -3.07
N ALA A 220 0.34 -15.85 -2.97
CA ALA A 220 0.83 -14.48 -2.99
C ALA A 220 1.75 -14.18 -1.79
N ILE A 221 1.43 -14.67 -0.59
CA ILE A 221 2.26 -14.52 0.61
C ILE A 221 3.56 -15.31 0.48
N GLU A 222 3.49 -16.58 0.12
CA GLU A 222 4.66 -17.47 0.02
C GLU A 222 5.69 -16.92 -0.97
N THR A 223 5.23 -16.38 -2.10
CA THR A 223 6.09 -15.80 -3.12
C THR A 223 6.50 -14.37 -2.78
N GLY A 224 5.54 -13.55 -2.38
CA GLY A 224 5.70 -12.10 -2.28
C GLY A 224 6.31 -11.61 -0.97
N ALA A 225 5.99 -12.20 0.18
CA ALA A 225 6.44 -11.66 1.45
C ALA A 225 7.96 -11.73 1.66
N PRO A 226 8.67 -12.81 1.31
CA PRO A 226 10.13 -12.84 1.38
C PRO A 226 10.78 -11.81 0.43
N ALA A 227 10.26 -11.68 -0.78
CA ALA A 227 10.75 -10.73 -1.78
C ALA A 227 10.50 -9.28 -1.35
N LEU A 228 9.31 -8.97 -0.85
CA LEU A 228 8.95 -7.66 -0.32
C LEU A 228 9.89 -7.25 0.83
N ARG A 229 10.21 -8.17 1.71
CA ARG A 229 11.12 -7.91 2.84
C ARG A 229 12.53 -7.59 2.36
N ARG A 230 13.09 -8.39 1.41
CA ARG A 230 14.39 -8.10 0.83
C ARG A 230 14.39 -6.78 0.07
N LEU A 231 13.37 -6.54 -0.75
CA LEU A 231 13.21 -5.31 -1.52
C LEU A 231 13.21 -4.08 -0.62
N VAL A 232 12.39 -4.08 0.43
CA VAL A 232 12.32 -2.96 1.39
C VAL A 232 13.66 -2.76 2.09
N ALA A 233 14.31 -3.81 2.56
CA ALA A 233 15.61 -3.72 3.21
C ALA A 233 16.68 -3.15 2.26
N THR A 234 16.74 -3.63 1.02
CA THR A 234 17.70 -3.19 0.00
C THR A 234 17.48 -1.72 -0.37
N LEU A 235 16.24 -1.33 -0.71
CA LEU A 235 15.95 0.03 -1.18
C LEU A 235 16.05 1.06 -0.04
N ALA A 236 15.57 0.72 1.15
CA ALA A 236 15.72 1.59 2.32
C ALA A 236 17.20 1.77 2.71
N GLY A 237 17.99 0.69 2.68
CA GLY A 237 19.44 0.73 2.87
C GLY A 237 20.17 1.59 1.84
N ALA A 238 19.70 1.59 0.61
CA ALA A 238 20.19 2.43 -0.47
C ALA A 238 19.73 3.91 -0.39
N GLY A 239 18.87 4.27 0.57
CA GLY A 239 18.34 5.63 0.70
C GLY A 239 17.24 5.98 -0.31
N VAL A 240 16.61 4.99 -0.92
CA VAL A 240 15.49 5.16 -1.86
C VAL A 240 14.18 5.31 -1.09
N PRO A 241 13.40 6.38 -1.31
CA PRO A 241 12.10 6.53 -0.66
C PRO A 241 11.08 5.56 -1.26
N ILE A 242 10.58 4.64 -0.43
CA ILE A 242 9.64 3.59 -0.81
C ILE A 242 8.46 3.48 0.17
N PRO A 243 7.75 4.59 0.46
CA PRO A 243 6.69 4.59 1.47
C PRO A 243 5.56 3.60 1.17
N GLY A 244 5.26 3.32 -0.10
CA GLY A 244 4.26 2.34 -0.51
C GLY A 244 4.64 0.92 -0.09
N PHE A 245 5.76 0.39 -0.59
CA PHE A 245 6.22 -0.96 -0.23
C PHE A 245 6.49 -1.11 1.27
N ALA A 246 7.12 -0.10 1.90
CA ALA A 246 7.41 -0.12 3.33
C ALA A 246 6.14 -0.17 4.18
N SER A 247 5.09 0.57 3.81
CA SER A 247 3.81 0.55 4.52
C SER A 247 3.07 -0.78 4.33
N VAL A 248 3.14 -1.40 3.15
CA VAL A 248 2.60 -2.75 2.92
C VAL A 248 3.29 -3.76 3.84
N LEU A 249 4.63 -3.78 3.85
CA LEU A 249 5.39 -4.71 4.68
C LEU A 249 5.04 -4.54 6.16
N ALA A 250 5.07 -3.32 6.67
CA ALA A 250 4.76 -3.02 8.06
C ALA A 250 3.33 -3.43 8.44
N HIS A 251 2.36 -3.24 7.54
CA HIS A 251 0.97 -3.63 7.77
C HIS A 251 0.79 -5.14 7.82
N LEU A 252 1.34 -5.87 6.84
CA LEU A 252 1.27 -7.34 6.81
C LEU A 252 1.98 -7.96 8.02
N ASP A 253 3.14 -7.44 8.41
CA ASP A 253 3.84 -7.86 9.63
C ASP A 253 2.99 -7.58 10.87
N GLY A 254 2.29 -6.43 10.89
CA GLY A 254 1.38 -6.06 11.97
C GLY A 254 0.19 -7.01 12.10
N LEU A 255 -0.42 -7.40 10.97
CA LEU A 255 -1.54 -8.36 10.96
C LEU A 255 -1.11 -9.74 11.47
N GLY A 256 0.13 -10.15 11.20
CA GLY A 256 0.67 -11.44 11.65
C GLY A 256 1.32 -11.43 13.03
N ALA A 257 1.53 -10.26 13.64
CA ALA A 257 2.28 -10.14 14.88
C ALA A 257 1.46 -10.50 16.12
N ALA A 258 1.99 -11.34 17.00
CA ALA A 258 1.38 -11.63 18.29
C ALA A 258 1.33 -10.41 19.22
N ARG A 259 2.21 -9.42 19.03
CA ARG A 259 2.30 -8.17 19.81
C ARG A 259 2.77 -7.02 18.96
N LEU A 260 2.09 -5.87 19.05
CA LEU A 260 2.39 -4.63 18.32
C LEU A 260 3.03 -3.53 19.17
N GLY A 261 3.42 -3.83 20.41
CA GLY A 261 3.93 -2.81 21.34
C GLY A 261 2.82 -1.92 21.96
N ALA A 262 1.56 -2.16 21.66
CA ALA A 262 0.42 -1.38 22.18
C ALA A 262 0.34 -1.45 23.72
N SER A 263 0.84 -2.52 24.34
CA SER A 263 0.94 -2.64 25.80
C SER A 263 1.82 -1.53 26.43
N VAL A 264 2.90 -1.11 25.75
CA VAL A 264 3.74 0.00 26.20
C VAL A 264 2.98 1.32 26.11
N ILE A 265 2.28 1.55 24.98
CA ILE A 265 1.46 2.75 24.79
C ILE A 265 0.36 2.82 25.85
N GLN A 266 -0.32 1.71 26.11
CA GLN A 266 -1.40 1.68 27.11
C GLN A 266 -0.87 1.85 28.53
N GLY A 267 0.30 1.28 28.86
CA GLY A 267 0.98 1.53 30.13
C GLY A 267 1.37 3.01 30.30
N GLN A 268 1.88 3.66 29.25
CA GLN A 268 2.18 5.09 29.28
C GLN A 268 0.91 5.91 29.51
N ARG A 269 -0.21 5.58 28.85
CA ARG A 269 -1.49 6.26 29.03
C ARG A 269 -2.02 6.12 30.45
N ASP A 270 -1.82 4.96 31.07
CA ASP A 270 -2.16 4.75 32.48
C ASP A 270 -1.27 5.58 33.40
N LEU A 271 0.06 5.60 33.16
CA LEU A 271 1.02 6.37 33.96
C LEU A 271 0.72 7.87 33.98
N PHE A 272 0.48 8.51 32.82
CA PHE A 272 0.33 9.96 32.76
C PHE A 272 -1.12 10.43 32.73
N GLY A 273 -2.09 9.56 32.49
CA GLY A 273 -3.49 9.96 32.26
C GLY A 273 -4.52 9.07 32.93
N ASP A 274 -4.10 8.11 33.74
CA ASP A 274 -5.00 7.20 34.47
C ASP A 274 -6.05 6.50 33.56
N HIS A 275 -5.62 6.12 32.35
CA HIS A 275 -6.49 5.57 31.30
C HIS A 275 -6.80 4.08 31.45
N SER A 276 -6.33 3.43 32.49
CA SER A 276 -6.42 1.99 32.74
C SER A 276 -5.89 1.10 31.60
N PHE A 277 -5.74 -0.18 31.87
CA PHE A 277 -5.38 -1.20 30.88
C PHE A 277 -6.10 -2.52 31.16
N GLU A 278 -6.30 -3.30 30.12
CA GLU A 278 -6.77 -4.68 30.23
C GLU A 278 -5.55 -5.59 30.46
N ARG A 279 -5.81 -6.70 31.16
CA ARG A 279 -4.80 -7.73 31.42
C ARG A 279 -5.06 -8.98 30.57
N VAL A 280 -3.99 -9.68 30.20
CA VAL A 280 -4.08 -10.92 29.42
C VAL A 280 -4.48 -12.13 30.27
N ASP A 281 -4.35 -12.03 31.61
CA ASP A 281 -4.55 -13.13 32.55
C ASP A 281 -5.91 -13.10 33.27
N ARG A 282 -6.64 -11.99 33.20
CA ARG A 282 -7.97 -11.82 33.79
C ARG A 282 -8.72 -10.63 33.19
N PRO A 283 -10.07 -10.72 33.11
CA PRO A 283 -10.90 -9.62 32.58
C PRO A 283 -10.95 -8.43 33.53
N GLY A 284 -11.24 -7.25 33.00
CA GLY A 284 -11.43 -6.00 33.74
C GLY A 284 -10.48 -4.90 33.32
N ALA A 285 -10.72 -3.69 33.85
CA ALA A 285 -9.84 -2.54 33.69
C ALA A 285 -8.98 -2.38 34.96
N PHE A 286 -7.71 -2.14 34.79
CA PHE A 286 -6.72 -2.09 35.86
C PHE A 286 -5.86 -0.85 35.76
N HIS A 287 -5.32 -0.43 36.89
CA HIS A 287 -4.27 0.59 37.04
C HIS A 287 -3.07 0.00 37.75
N HIS A 288 -1.90 0.55 37.49
CA HIS A 288 -0.68 0.24 38.23
C HIS A 288 -0.34 1.37 39.22
N ASP A 289 0.24 1.02 40.38
CA ASP A 289 0.77 2.02 41.32
C ASP A 289 2.13 2.53 40.84
N TRP A 290 2.11 3.45 39.88
CA TRP A 290 3.31 4.01 39.23
C TRP A 290 4.18 4.83 40.20
N ALA A 291 3.63 5.31 41.34
CA ALA A 291 4.38 6.08 42.32
C ALA A 291 5.54 5.29 42.89
N ARG A 292 5.41 3.95 42.98
CA ARG A 292 6.47 3.06 43.44
C ARG A 292 7.64 2.97 42.45
N GLU A 293 7.39 3.16 41.16
CA GLU A 293 8.38 3.06 40.10
C GLU A 293 9.10 4.40 39.84
N THR A 294 8.40 5.51 40.06
CA THR A 294 8.93 6.87 39.83
C THR A 294 9.68 7.43 41.04
N ALA A 295 9.57 6.80 42.22
CA ALA A 295 10.25 7.19 43.45
C ALA A 295 11.72 6.68 43.55
N ARG A 296 12.22 6.00 42.53
CA ARG A 296 13.60 5.50 42.39
C ARG A 296 14.39 6.43 41.49
#